data_ae903d12203f2c7d5b64e7ad0c30a34a
#
_entry.id   ae903d12203f2c7d5b64e7ad0c30a34a
#
_cell.length_a   1.000
_cell.length_b   1.000
_cell.length_c   1.000
_cell.angle_alpha   90.00
_cell.angle_beta   90.00
_cell.angle_gamma   90.00
#
_symmetry.space_group_name_H-M   'P 1'
#
loop_
_entity.id
_entity.type
_entity.pdbx_description
1 polymer ?
#
loop_
_entity_poly.entity_id
_entity_poly.type
_entity_poly.pdbx_seq_one_letter_code
_entity_poly.pdbx_strand_id
1 'polypeptide(L)'
;YSFFGLTGVILVDVISCLFGIATITLFKSKKIQEKNKMNIKNIYLDLIEAYNWLKKQKGLLTLVLILAICNFLWGFTQVLLPPMILSFTDATGLGLVESSIGLAFLFGSILSLRLSDWLQGNLKVAIYCGLLGGLSLILGSIRPSIFLLCVHGVIGGVSGTMQYTVSSGAWLAITTEDIRGRALALRGTIAQMLRPLGVLIAGPLGDYLEFSFYPDNVDLLSPLVGTGPGRGYALLFFLVGVAYVGVWILNLNNKNLGNLSRQVKEITNM
;
A
#
# COMPACT_ATOMS: atom_id res chain seq x y z
N TYR A 1 -13.88 2.58 19.88
CA TYR A 1 -14.80 1.56 20.41
C TYR A 1 -14.87 1.64 21.93
N SER A 2 -13.73 1.70 22.62
CA SER A 2 -13.65 1.72 24.09
C SER A 2 -14.36 2.90 24.76
N PHE A 3 -14.45 4.07 24.11
CA PHE A 3 -15.07 5.27 24.67
C PHE A 3 -16.54 5.47 24.26
N PHE A 4 -16.91 5.07 23.05
CA PHE A 4 -18.22 5.39 22.46
C PHE A 4 -19.07 4.14 22.13
N GLY A 5 -18.53 2.95 22.33
CA GLY A 5 -19.17 1.71 21.94
C GLY A 5 -19.40 1.58 20.43
N LEU A 6 -20.08 0.51 20.01
CA LEU A 6 -20.40 0.27 18.60
C LEU A 6 -21.27 1.39 17.98
N THR A 7 -22.24 1.87 18.74
CA THR A 7 -23.16 2.95 18.30
C THR A 7 -22.41 4.23 17.98
N GLY A 8 -21.45 4.61 18.83
CA GLY A 8 -20.65 5.81 18.61
C GLY A 8 -19.77 5.72 17.35
N VAL A 9 -19.17 4.56 17.10
CA VAL A 9 -18.37 4.31 15.87
C VAL A 9 -19.26 4.45 14.63
N ILE A 10 -20.44 3.82 14.62
CA ILE A 10 -21.40 3.91 13.51
C ILE A 10 -21.84 5.36 13.28
N LEU A 11 -22.11 6.12 14.33
CA LEU A 11 -22.52 7.53 14.23
C LEU A 11 -21.42 8.39 13.59
N VAL A 12 -20.16 8.22 13.99
CA VAL A 12 -19.02 8.94 13.39
C VAL A 12 -18.89 8.61 11.91
N ASP A 13 -19.05 7.32 11.53
CA ASP A 13 -19.00 6.90 10.13
C ASP A 13 -20.14 7.53 9.30
N VAL A 14 -21.37 7.50 9.79
CA VAL A 14 -22.53 8.11 9.13
C VAL A 14 -22.33 9.61 8.96
N ILE A 15 -21.88 10.32 10.00
CA ILE A 15 -21.62 11.76 9.94
C ILE A 15 -20.54 12.08 8.92
N SER A 16 -19.44 11.34 8.89
CA SER A 16 -18.36 11.54 7.93
C SER A 16 -18.81 11.29 6.47
N CYS A 17 -19.62 10.26 6.24
CA CYS A 17 -20.23 9.99 4.94
C CYS A 17 -21.19 11.14 4.51
N LEU A 18 -22.05 11.61 5.41
CA LEU A 18 -22.96 12.72 5.11
C LEU A 18 -22.20 14.01 4.80
N PHE A 19 -21.12 14.29 5.54
CA PHE A 19 -20.24 15.41 5.26
C PHE A 19 -19.58 15.29 3.88
N GLY A 20 -19.11 14.10 3.51
CA GLY A 20 -18.55 13.82 2.18
C GLY A 20 -19.58 14.07 1.06
N ILE A 21 -20.81 13.58 1.21
CA ILE A 21 -21.89 13.80 0.25
C ILE A 21 -22.22 15.29 0.14
N ALA A 22 -22.35 16.00 1.27
CA ALA A 22 -22.61 17.43 1.28
C ALA A 22 -21.51 18.22 0.56
N THR A 23 -20.24 17.85 0.77
CA THR A 23 -19.11 18.49 0.10
C THR A 23 -19.17 18.30 -1.42
N ILE A 24 -19.45 17.08 -1.89
CA ILE A 24 -19.55 16.79 -3.32
C ILE A 24 -20.74 17.56 -3.97
N THR A 25 -21.87 17.66 -3.28
CA THR A 25 -23.04 18.39 -3.80
C THR A 25 -22.84 19.91 -3.85
N LEU A 26 -22.01 20.46 -2.95
CA LEU A 26 -21.66 21.88 -2.94
C LEU A 26 -20.65 22.25 -4.04
N PHE A 27 -19.79 21.31 -4.47
CA PHE A 27 -18.89 21.52 -5.59
C PHE A 27 -19.68 21.47 -6.91
N LYS A 28 -20.06 22.63 -7.45
CA LYS A 28 -20.52 22.75 -8.83
C LYS A 28 -19.37 22.35 -9.76
N SER A 29 -19.32 21.09 -10.18
CA SER A 29 -18.43 20.68 -11.27
C SER A 29 -18.72 21.54 -12.50
N LYS A 30 -17.72 22.24 -13.06
CA LYS A 30 -17.85 22.78 -14.42
C LYS A 30 -18.30 21.63 -15.30
N LYS A 31 -19.45 21.79 -15.99
CA LYS A 31 -19.92 20.80 -16.95
C LYS A 31 -18.78 20.51 -17.91
N ILE A 32 -18.11 19.36 -17.70
CA ILE A 32 -17.26 18.79 -18.74
C ILE A 32 -18.22 18.56 -19.89
N GLN A 33 -17.97 19.25 -21.03
CA GLN A 33 -18.77 19.01 -22.24
C GLN A 33 -18.78 17.50 -22.46
N GLU A 34 -19.97 16.91 -22.43
CA GLU A 34 -20.22 15.50 -22.78
C GLU A 34 -19.79 15.27 -24.24
N LYS A 35 -18.47 15.13 -24.45
CA LYS A 35 -17.94 14.59 -25.69
C LYS A 35 -17.98 13.07 -25.57
N ASN A 36 -18.97 12.52 -26.24
CA ASN A 36 -19.27 11.09 -26.45
C ASN A 36 -20.09 10.39 -25.36
N LYS A 37 -21.28 9.92 -25.77
CA LYS A 37 -22.05 8.88 -25.06
C LYS A 37 -21.10 7.73 -24.72
N MET A 38 -21.09 7.33 -23.46
CA MET A 38 -20.30 6.20 -22.94
C MET A 38 -20.68 4.95 -23.77
N ASN A 39 -19.82 4.57 -24.71
CA ASN A 39 -19.95 3.36 -25.50
C ASN A 39 -18.86 2.39 -25.01
N ILE A 40 -19.23 1.17 -24.64
CA ILE A 40 -18.30 0.12 -24.17
C ILE A 40 -17.15 -0.07 -25.17
N LYS A 41 -17.43 0.05 -26.47
CA LYS A 41 -16.42 -0.04 -27.53
C LYS A 41 -15.36 1.06 -27.41
N ASN A 42 -15.77 2.27 -27.04
CA ASN A 42 -14.83 3.40 -26.85
C ASN A 42 -13.96 3.17 -25.60
N ILE A 43 -14.53 2.64 -24.50
CA ILE A 43 -13.77 2.31 -23.28
C ILE A 43 -12.70 1.27 -23.58
N TYR A 44 -13.03 0.24 -24.37
CA TYR A 44 -12.07 -0.80 -24.76
C TYR A 44 -10.93 -0.23 -25.62
N LEU A 45 -11.24 0.64 -26.57
CA LEU A 45 -10.24 1.33 -27.40
C LEU A 45 -9.33 2.26 -26.56
N ASP A 46 -9.90 2.99 -25.62
CA ASP A 46 -9.19 3.85 -24.68
C ASP A 46 -8.22 3.06 -23.79
N LEU A 47 -8.64 1.87 -23.34
CA LEU A 47 -7.76 0.97 -22.57
C LEU A 47 -6.61 0.43 -23.40
N ILE A 48 -6.86 0.03 -24.65
CA ILE A 48 -5.81 -0.44 -25.56
C ILE A 48 -4.82 0.70 -25.84
N GLU A 49 -5.29 1.91 -26.09
CA GLU A 49 -4.43 3.07 -26.33
C GLU A 49 -3.54 3.37 -25.11
N ALA A 50 -4.14 3.41 -23.89
CA ALA A 50 -3.38 3.60 -22.66
C ALA A 50 -2.36 2.48 -22.43
N TYR A 51 -2.72 1.23 -22.72
CA TYR A 51 -1.81 0.08 -22.59
C TYR A 51 -0.65 0.15 -23.58
N ASN A 52 -0.92 0.50 -24.84
CA ASN A 52 0.11 0.66 -25.87
C ASN A 52 1.05 1.84 -25.55
N TRP A 53 0.51 2.90 -24.98
CA TRP A 53 1.31 4.01 -24.46
C TRP A 53 2.19 3.56 -23.31
N LEU A 54 1.63 2.84 -22.32
CA LEU A 54 2.35 2.35 -21.14
C LEU A 54 3.49 1.39 -21.53
N LYS A 55 3.28 0.52 -22.51
CA LYS A 55 4.34 -0.37 -23.02
C LYS A 55 5.58 0.39 -23.51
N LYS A 56 5.41 1.59 -24.07
CA LYS A 56 6.52 2.44 -24.51
C LYS A 56 7.25 3.08 -23.33
N GLN A 57 6.58 3.24 -22.19
CA GLN A 57 7.10 3.83 -20.96
C GLN A 57 7.67 2.76 -20.02
N LYS A 58 8.82 2.17 -20.38
CA LYS A 58 9.42 1.03 -19.64
C LYS A 58 9.59 1.30 -18.14
N GLY A 59 9.93 2.54 -17.75
CA GLY A 59 10.08 2.92 -16.34
C GLY A 59 8.77 2.90 -15.57
N LEU A 60 7.69 3.47 -16.14
CA LEU A 60 6.35 3.44 -15.53
C LEU A 60 5.76 2.03 -15.48
N LEU A 61 5.99 1.22 -16.53
CA LEU A 61 5.57 -0.17 -16.57
C LEU A 61 6.27 -0.98 -15.45
N THR A 62 7.58 -0.82 -15.30
CA THR A 62 8.33 -1.47 -14.22
C THR A 62 7.79 -1.03 -12.85
N LEU A 63 7.57 0.26 -12.65
CA LEU A 63 7.06 0.80 -11.39
C LEU A 63 5.67 0.25 -11.03
N VAL A 64 4.74 0.19 -11.98
CA VAL A 64 3.38 -0.31 -11.71
C VAL A 64 3.36 -1.82 -11.45
N LEU A 65 4.22 -2.60 -12.10
CA LEU A 65 4.36 -4.04 -11.84
C LEU A 65 4.92 -4.30 -10.43
N ILE A 66 5.93 -3.53 -10.00
CA ILE A 66 6.43 -3.59 -8.62
C ILE A 66 5.29 -3.26 -7.65
N LEU A 67 4.53 -2.20 -7.89
CA LEU A 67 3.40 -1.82 -7.04
C LEU A 67 2.30 -2.90 -7.02
N ALA A 68 2.06 -3.61 -8.12
CA ALA A 68 1.11 -4.71 -8.15
C ALA A 68 1.53 -5.88 -7.24
N ILE A 69 2.82 -6.24 -7.27
CA ILE A 69 3.39 -7.26 -6.37
C ILE A 69 3.34 -6.78 -4.91
N CYS A 70 3.69 -5.54 -4.65
CA CYS A 70 3.61 -4.95 -3.31
C CYS A 70 2.17 -4.94 -2.78
N ASN A 71 1.17 -4.63 -3.61
CA ASN A 71 -0.24 -4.68 -3.23
C ASN A 71 -0.75 -6.11 -3.01
N PHE A 72 -0.24 -7.09 -3.76
CA PHE A 72 -0.49 -8.51 -3.48
C PHE A 72 -0.02 -8.88 -2.07
N LEU A 73 1.22 -8.55 -1.72
CA LEU A 73 1.78 -8.80 -0.40
C LEU A 73 1.04 -8.00 0.70
N TRP A 74 0.61 -6.78 0.40
CA TRP A 74 -0.20 -5.99 1.30
C TRP A 74 -1.57 -6.63 1.59
N GLY A 75 -2.15 -7.35 0.63
CA GLY A 75 -3.35 -8.15 0.83
C GLY A 75 -3.21 -9.16 1.97
N PHE A 76 -2.05 -9.80 2.09
CA PHE A 76 -1.75 -10.69 3.22
C PHE A 76 -1.74 -9.95 4.55
N THR A 77 -1.05 -8.82 4.63
CA THR A 77 -0.92 -8.08 5.89
C THR A 77 -2.26 -7.64 6.46
N GLN A 78 -3.19 -7.23 5.62
CA GLN A 78 -4.54 -6.85 6.04
C GLN A 78 -5.33 -7.99 6.70
N VAL A 79 -5.18 -9.21 6.20
CA VAL A 79 -5.90 -10.38 6.72
C VAL A 79 -5.22 -10.93 7.96
N LEU A 80 -3.88 -10.93 8.00
CA LEU A 80 -3.11 -11.57 9.07
C LEU A 80 -2.99 -10.70 10.33
N LEU A 81 -2.99 -9.38 10.19
CA LEU A 81 -2.73 -8.46 11.30
C LEU A 81 -3.77 -8.58 12.44
N PRO A 82 -5.09 -8.56 12.19
CA PRO A 82 -6.07 -8.67 13.26
C PRO A 82 -5.99 -9.99 14.05
N PRO A 83 -6.01 -11.20 13.45
CA PRO A 83 -5.94 -12.44 14.21
C PRO A 83 -4.60 -12.60 14.92
N MET A 84 -3.48 -12.15 14.34
CA MET A 84 -2.18 -12.14 14.99
C MET A 84 -2.18 -11.28 16.26
N ILE A 85 -2.79 -10.10 16.24
CA ILE A 85 -2.86 -9.21 17.40
C ILE A 85 -3.84 -9.79 18.46
N LEU A 86 -5.02 -10.18 18.03
CA LEU A 86 -6.06 -10.68 18.94
C LEU A 86 -5.71 -12.03 19.59
N SER A 87 -4.69 -12.74 19.11
CA SER A 87 -4.20 -13.95 19.73
C SER A 87 -3.50 -13.72 21.08
N PHE A 88 -2.95 -12.53 21.32
CA PHE A 88 -2.22 -12.20 22.55
C PHE A 88 -2.70 -10.93 23.26
N THR A 89 -3.68 -10.21 22.69
CA THR A 89 -4.26 -9.01 23.29
C THR A 89 -5.75 -8.90 22.92
N ASP A 90 -6.40 -7.83 23.35
CA ASP A 90 -7.81 -7.55 23.11
C ASP A 90 -8.06 -6.53 21.97
N ALA A 91 -9.32 -6.16 21.76
CA ALA A 91 -9.72 -5.16 20.78
C ALA A 91 -9.08 -3.77 21.04
N THR A 92 -8.70 -3.46 22.29
CA THR A 92 -8.03 -2.19 22.62
C THR A 92 -6.60 -2.19 22.06
N GLY A 93 -5.88 -3.30 22.19
CA GLY A 93 -4.55 -3.46 21.60
C GLY A 93 -4.58 -3.38 20.07
N LEU A 94 -5.57 -4.03 19.43
CA LEU A 94 -5.77 -3.88 17.98
C LEU A 94 -6.04 -2.43 17.61
N GLY A 95 -6.92 -1.74 18.34
CA GLY A 95 -7.23 -0.33 18.11
C GLY A 95 -6.01 0.60 18.24
N LEU A 96 -5.11 0.33 19.19
CA LEU A 96 -3.86 1.09 19.34
C LEU A 96 -2.95 0.94 18.11
N VAL A 97 -2.77 -0.29 17.62
CA VAL A 97 -1.94 -0.55 16.45
C VAL A 97 -2.55 0.11 15.20
N GLU A 98 -3.85 -0.07 14.95
CA GLU A 98 -4.53 0.55 13.80
C GLU A 98 -4.51 2.08 13.87
N SER A 99 -4.68 2.65 15.07
CA SER A 99 -4.56 4.09 15.27
C SER A 99 -3.15 4.60 15.00
N SER A 100 -2.12 3.85 15.38
CA SER A 100 -0.72 4.21 15.10
C SER A 100 -0.44 4.23 13.58
N ILE A 101 -1.01 3.27 12.83
CA ILE A 101 -0.93 3.22 11.36
C ILE A 101 -1.64 4.45 10.76
N GLY A 102 -2.86 4.76 11.23
CA GLY A 102 -3.64 5.92 10.77
C GLY A 102 -2.91 7.25 11.00
N LEU A 103 -2.37 7.45 12.20
CA LEU A 103 -1.56 8.64 12.52
C LEU A 103 -0.30 8.70 11.66
N ALA A 104 0.35 7.57 11.40
CA ALA A 104 1.53 7.51 10.55
C ALA A 104 1.24 7.94 9.11
N PHE A 105 0.08 7.60 8.56
CA PHE A 105 -0.35 8.09 7.25
C PHE A 105 -0.52 9.61 7.23
N LEU A 106 -1.08 10.21 8.29
CA LEU A 106 -1.20 11.67 8.41
C LEU A 106 0.19 12.33 8.49
N PHE A 107 1.06 11.85 9.36
CA PHE A 107 2.43 12.36 9.48
C PHE A 107 3.22 12.20 8.18
N GLY A 108 3.12 11.03 7.53
CA GLY A 108 3.75 10.77 6.25
C GLY A 108 3.25 11.71 5.15
N SER A 109 1.97 12.03 5.13
CA SER A 109 1.39 13.01 4.18
C SER A 109 1.92 14.42 4.42
N ILE A 110 1.96 14.88 5.66
CA ILE A 110 2.52 16.20 6.02
C ILE A 110 4.01 16.27 5.67
N LEU A 111 4.76 15.21 5.98
CA LEU A 111 6.18 15.12 5.67
C LEU A 111 6.42 15.13 4.15
N SER A 112 5.59 14.41 3.39
CA SER A 112 5.65 14.39 1.93
C SER A 112 5.39 15.76 1.32
N LEU A 113 4.47 16.55 1.89
CA LEU A 113 4.23 17.92 1.46
C LEU A 113 5.44 18.83 1.76
N ARG A 114 6.03 18.70 2.95
CA ARG A 114 7.22 19.49 3.35
C ARG A 114 8.46 19.16 2.53
N LEU A 115 8.58 17.93 2.09
CA LEU A 115 9.72 17.43 1.32
C LEU A 115 9.41 17.30 -0.18
N SER A 116 8.33 17.91 -0.67
CA SER A 116 7.85 17.74 -2.05
C SER A 116 8.95 17.93 -3.09
N ASP A 117 9.72 19.01 -2.99
CA ASP A 117 10.77 19.35 -3.94
C ASP A 117 11.92 18.32 -3.97
N TRP A 118 12.27 17.80 -2.79
CA TRP A 118 13.30 16.76 -2.67
C TRP A 118 12.79 15.38 -3.13
N LEU A 119 11.52 15.08 -2.92
CA LEU A 119 10.88 13.84 -3.34
C LEU A 119 10.66 13.76 -4.85
N GLN A 120 10.44 14.90 -5.49
CA GLN A 120 10.08 14.99 -6.89
C GLN A 120 11.20 14.42 -7.79
N GLY A 121 10.85 13.42 -8.60
CA GLY A 121 11.81 12.72 -9.46
C GLY A 121 12.85 11.84 -8.74
N ASN A 122 12.80 11.72 -7.42
CA ASN A 122 13.76 10.91 -6.67
C ASN A 122 13.22 9.50 -6.39
N LEU A 123 13.12 8.66 -7.43
CA LEU A 123 12.61 7.29 -7.31
C LEU A 123 13.43 6.40 -6.35
N LYS A 124 14.68 6.76 -6.03
CA LYS A 124 15.46 6.06 -4.99
C LYS A 124 14.77 6.14 -3.63
N VAL A 125 14.10 7.25 -3.33
CA VAL A 125 13.33 7.39 -2.08
C VAL A 125 12.20 6.37 -2.03
N ALA A 126 11.48 6.14 -3.13
CA ALA A 126 10.43 5.12 -3.18
C ALA A 126 11.01 3.71 -2.90
N ILE A 127 12.21 3.41 -3.39
CA ILE A 127 12.90 2.14 -3.14
C ILE A 127 13.28 2.01 -1.66
N TYR A 128 13.92 3.02 -1.08
CA TYR A 128 14.31 2.99 0.34
C TYR A 128 13.10 2.95 1.28
N CYS A 129 12.05 3.69 0.96
CA CYS A 129 10.78 3.62 1.70
C CYS A 129 10.16 2.23 1.61
N GLY A 130 10.22 1.59 0.43
CA GLY A 130 9.77 0.22 0.27
C GLY A 130 10.60 -0.76 1.11
N LEU A 131 11.91 -0.64 1.13
CA LEU A 131 12.78 -1.45 2.01
C LEU A 131 12.43 -1.25 3.49
N LEU A 132 12.26 0.00 3.94
CA LEU A 132 11.85 0.31 5.31
C LEU A 132 10.48 -0.29 5.65
N GLY A 133 9.52 -0.23 4.72
CA GLY A 133 8.21 -0.86 4.87
C GLY A 133 8.32 -2.37 5.06
N GLY A 134 9.11 -3.07 4.24
CA GLY A 134 9.34 -4.51 4.38
C GLY A 134 10.09 -4.88 5.68
N LEU A 135 11.11 -4.11 6.05
CA LEU A 135 11.82 -4.30 7.32
C LEU A 135 10.91 -4.08 8.53
N SER A 136 9.99 -3.12 8.45
CA SER A 136 9.01 -2.90 9.51
C SER A 136 8.04 -4.06 9.68
N LEU A 137 7.63 -4.74 8.60
CA LEU A 137 6.84 -5.98 8.65
C LEU A 137 7.59 -7.08 9.40
N ILE A 138 8.87 -7.28 9.06
CA ILE A 138 9.73 -8.24 9.77
C ILE A 138 9.80 -7.89 11.26
N LEU A 139 10.04 -6.62 11.61
CA LEU A 139 10.11 -6.15 12.99
C LEU A 139 8.82 -6.43 13.76
N GLY A 140 7.65 -6.16 13.16
CA GLY A 140 6.34 -6.41 13.77
C GLY A 140 6.02 -7.87 14.02
N SER A 141 6.68 -8.81 13.31
CA SER A 141 6.45 -10.25 13.44
C SER A 141 7.29 -10.94 14.53
N ILE A 142 8.43 -10.35 14.94
CA ILE A 142 9.44 -11.04 15.79
C ILE A 142 8.90 -11.47 17.15
N ARG A 143 8.09 -10.64 17.80
CA ARG A 143 7.56 -10.90 19.15
C ARG A 143 6.10 -10.46 19.29
N PRO A 144 5.30 -11.10 20.16
CA PRO A 144 3.94 -10.67 20.49
C PRO A 144 3.98 -9.40 21.35
N SER A 145 4.17 -8.24 20.69
CA SER A 145 4.35 -6.96 21.38
C SER A 145 3.59 -5.84 20.65
N ILE A 146 2.63 -5.25 21.35
CA ILE A 146 1.90 -4.08 20.85
C ILE A 146 2.87 -2.95 20.46
N PHE A 147 3.92 -2.75 21.27
CA PHE A 147 4.94 -1.73 20.99
C PHE A 147 5.62 -1.96 19.65
N LEU A 148 6.10 -3.18 19.36
CA LEU A 148 6.74 -3.48 18.06
C LEU A 148 5.78 -3.34 16.89
N LEU A 149 4.52 -3.69 17.08
CA LEU A 149 3.48 -3.51 16.06
C LEU A 149 3.13 -2.05 15.82
N CYS A 150 3.10 -1.22 16.87
CA CYS A 150 2.97 0.24 16.70
C CYS A 150 4.17 0.84 15.98
N VAL A 151 5.39 0.42 16.31
CA VAL A 151 6.61 0.84 15.60
C VAL A 151 6.57 0.43 14.13
N HIS A 152 6.15 -0.83 13.84
CA HIS A 152 5.87 -1.27 12.48
C HIS A 152 4.86 -0.34 11.79
N GLY A 153 3.73 -0.07 12.45
CA GLY A 153 2.67 0.80 11.93
C GLY A 153 3.17 2.20 11.57
N VAL A 154 3.98 2.79 12.46
CA VAL A 154 4.57 4.12 12.23
C VAL A 154 5.55 4.11 11.06
N ILE A 155 6.52 3.20 11.06
CA ILE A 155 7.52 3.11 9.98
C ILE A 155 6.84 2.77 8.65
N GLY A 156 5.95 1.77 8.65
CA GLY A 156 5.23 1.33 7.45
C GLY A 156 4.31 2.41 6.89
N GLY A 157 3.56 3.12 7.75
CA GLY A 157 2.65 4.17 7.34
C GLY A 157 3.36 5.39 6.74
N VAL A 158 4.40 5.89 7.40
CA VAL A 158 5.19 7.02 6.89
C VAL A 158 5.89 6.65 5.59
N SER A 159 6.61 5.52 5.57
CA SER A 159 7.34 5.09 4.37
C SER A 159 6.41 4.78 3.20
N GLY A 160 5.25 4.13 3.46
CA GLY A 160 4.24 3.84 2.44
C GLY A 160 3.66 5.11 1.81
N THR A 161 3.37 6.13 2.61
CA THR A 161 2.89 7.43 2.12
C THR A 161 3.92 8.13 1.25
N MET A 162 5.17 8.20 1.69
CA MET A 162 6.26 8.81 0.92
C MET A 162 6.49 8.04 -0.40
N GLN A 163 6.50 6.72 -0.35
CA GLN A 163 6.61 5.86 -1.54
C GLN A 163 5.49 6.13 -2.54
N TYR A 164 4.25 6.23 -2.05
CA TYR A 164 3.08 6.54 -2.88
C TYR A 164 3.19 7.91 -3.53
N THR A 165 3.61 8.93 -2.76
CA THR A 165 3.79 10.31 -3.24
C THR A 165 4.81 10.38 -4.38
N VAL A 166 6.00 9.79 -4.18
CA VAL A 166 7.06 9.76 -5.21
C VAL A 166 6.59 9.01 -6.47
N SER A 167 5.95 7.85 -6.28
CA SER A 167 5.44 7.05 -7.40
C SER A 167 4.36 7.78 -8.18
N SER A 168 3.45 8.47 -7.48
CA SER A 168 2.36 9.23 -8.10
C SER A 168 2.88 10.47 -8.83
N GLY A 169 3.86 11.16 -8.25
CA GLY A 169 4.53 12.28 -8.88
C GLY A 169 5.20 11.90 -10.20
N ALA A 170 5.88 10.75 -10.26
CA ALA A 170 6.48 10.25 -11.49
C ALA A 170 5.45 9.98 -12.59
N TRP A 171 4.29 9.41 -12.23
CA TRP A 171 3.20 9.21 -13.18
C TRP A 171 2.64 10.53 -13.71
N LEU A 172 2.39 11.50 -12.84
CA LEU A 172 1.85 12.81 -13.22
C LEU A 172 2.82 13.60 -14.12
N ALA A 173 4.12 13.52 -13.86
CA ALA A 173 5.14 14.22 -14.62
C ALA A 173 5.28 13.69 -16.06
N ILE A 174 5.20 12.37 -16.25
CA ILE A 174 5.38 11.74 -17.58
C ILE A 174 4.10 11.72 -18.41
N THR A 175 2.93 11.79 -17.76
CA THR A 175 1.65 11.63 -18.46
C THR A 175 1.14 12.96 -18.96
N THR A 176 0.97 13.10 -20.30
CA THR A 176 0.40 14.28 -20.93
C THR A 176 -1.11 14.41 -20.64
N GLU A 177 -1.65 15.62 -20.79
CA GLU A 177 -3.05 15.90 -20.38
C GLU A 177 -4.08 15.07 -21.15
N ASP A 178 -3.84 14.79 -22.42
CA ASP A 178 -4.72 14.05 -23.32
C ASP A 178 -4.93 12.59 -22.91
N ILE A 179 -3.91 11.94 -22.32
CA ILE A 179 -3.98 10.54 -21.91
C ILE A 179 -4.04 10.34 -20.39
N ARG A 180 -3.88 11.41 -19.60
CA ARG A 180 -3.71 11.34 -18.13
C ARG A 180 -4.80 10.54 -17.43
N GLY A 181 -6.07 10.80 -17.73
CA GLY A 181 -7.18 10.08 -17.11
C GLY A 181 -7.13 8.57 -17.37
N ARG A 182 -6.91 8.19 -18.63
CA ARG A 182 -6.83 6.78 -19.07
C ARG A 182 -5.60 6.08 -18.50
N ALA A 183 -4.45 6.73 -18.51
CA ALA A 183 -3.20 6.18 -17.98
C ALA A 183 -3.26 5.98 -16.45
N LEU A 184 -3.83 6.92 -15.69
CA LEU A 184 -4.00 6.79 -14.24
C LEU A 184 -5.03 5.73 -13.86
N ALA A 185 -6.13 5.59 -14.63
CA ALA A 185 -7.09 4.51 -14.44
C ALA A 185 -6.43 3.14 -14.68
N LEU A 186 -5.68 2.99 -15.79
CA LEU A 186 -4.94 1.76 -16.08
C LEU A 186 -3.90 1.43 -15.00
N ARG A 187 -3.14 2.45 -14.52
CA ARG A 187 -2.23 2.29 -13.38
C ARG A 187 -2.95 1.73 -12.15
N GLY A 188 -4.08 2.33 -11.78
CA GLY A 188 -4.86 1.90 -10.62
C GLY A 188 -5.31 0.44 -10.76
N THR A 189 -5.81 0.07 -11.93
CA THR A 189 -6.24 -1.30 -12.23
C THR A 189 -5.08 -2.29 -12.11
N ILE A 190 -3.96 -2.05 -12.80
CA ILE A 190 -2.79 -2.95 -12.76
C ILE A 190 -2.22 -3.04 -11.33
N ALA A 191 -2.08 -1.91 -10.64
CA ALA A 191 -1.51 -1.89 -9.29
C ALA A 191 -2.36 -2.66 -8.27
N GLN A 192 -3.69 -2.69 -8.43
CA GLN A 192 -4.60 -3.31 -7.45
C GLN A 192 -5.08 -4.71 -7.84
N MET A 193 -4.92 -5.14 -9.10
CA MET A 193 -5.51 -6.38 -9.60
C MET A 193 -5.08 -7.65 -8.86
N LEU A 194 -3.88 -7.66 -8.29
CA LEU A 194 -3.35 -8.82 -7.56
C LEU A 194 -3.72 -8.84 -6.07
N ARG A 195 -4.15 -7.70 -5.50
CA ARG A 195 -4.47 -7.60 -4.07
C ARG A 195 -5.59 -8.55 -3.61
N PRO A 196 -6.70 -8.74 -4.34
CA PRO A 196 -7.73 -9.70 -3.97
C PRO A 196 -7.21 -11.14 -3.87
N LEU A 197 -6.25 -11.52 -4.72
CA LEU A 197 -5.61 -12.83 -4.64
C LEU A 197 -4.81 -13.01 -3.35
N GLY A 198 -4.06 -11.96 -2.94
CA GLY A 198 -3.35 -11.94 -1.66
C GLY A 198 -4.32 -12.12 -0.48
N VAL A 199 -5.44 -11.39 -0.49
CA VAL A 199 -6.49 -11.51 0.55
C VAL A 199 -7.09 -12.91 0.60
N LEU A 200 -7.40 -13.51 -0.57
CA LEU A 200 -8.00 -14.85 -0.64
C LEU A 200 -7.05 -15.95 -0.15
N ILE A 201 -5.76 -15.84 -0.41
CA ILE A 201 -4.77 -16.84 -0.03
C ILE A 201 -4.35 -16.68 1.44
N ALA A 202 -4.34 -15.45 1.96
CA ALA A 202 -3.81 -15.14 3.28
C ALA A 202 -4.53 -15.86 4.43
N GLY A 203 -5.86 -15.94 4.39
CA GLY A 203 -6.65 -16.61 5.43
C GLY A 203 -6.32 -18.10 5.54
N PRO A 204 -6.60 -18.91 4.51
CA PRO A 204 -6.34 -20.35 4.55
C PRO A 204 -4.88 -20.71 4.83
N LEU A 205 -3.93 -19.93 4.26
CA LEU A 205 -2.51 -20.18 4.50
C LEU A 205 -2.10 -19.79 5.94
N GLY A 206 -2.65 -18.69 6.44
CA GLY A 206 -2.44 -18.27 7.83
C GLY A 206 -2.94 -19.28 8.84
N ASP A 207 -4.17 -19.80 8.64
CA ASP A 207 -4.75 -20.83 9.48
C ASP A 207 -3.96 -22.14 9.42
N TYR A 208 -3.52 -22.57 8.24
CA TYR A 208 -2.65 -23.73 8.12
C TYR A 208 -1.35 -23.56 8.89
N LEU A 209 -0.70 -22.40 8.78
CA LEU A 209 0.55 -22.13 9.52
C LEU A 209 0.31 -22.06 11.04
N GLU A 210 -0.79 -21.48 11.48
CA GLU A 210 -1.10 -21.34 12.90
C GLU A 210 -1.44 -22.67 13.56
N PHE A 211 -2.31 -23.47 12.94
CA PHE A 211 -2.90 -24.65 13.59
C PHE A 211 -2.20 -25.97 13.25
N SER A 212 -1.44 -26.02 12.17
CA SER A 212 -0.80 -27.26 11.71
C SER A 212 0.72 -27.15 11.66
N PHE A 213 1.24 -26.14 10.94
CA PHE A 213 2.68 -26.10 10.64
C PHE A 213 3.51 -25.57 11.81
N TYR A 214 3.08 -24.48 12.45
CA TYR A 214 3.87 -23.85 13.51
C TYR A 214 3.98 -24.72 14.78
N PRO A 215 2.92 -25.35 15.29
CA PRO A 215 3.00 -26.21 16.48
C PRO A 215 4.00 -27.36 16.34
N ASP A 216 4.09 -27.94 15.13
CA ASP A 216 5.02 -29.04 14.85
C ASP A 216 6.48 -28.61 14.68
N ASN A 217 6.71 -27.31 14.44
CA ASN A 217 8.04 -26.74 14.15
C ASN A 217 8.45 -25.62 15.13
N VAL A 218 7.85 -25.57 16.31
CA VAL A 218 8.06 -24.47 17.28
C VAL A 218 9.51 -24.27 17.65
N ASP A 219 10.26 -25.35 17.88
CA ASP A 219 11.68 -25.28 18.28
C ASP A 219 12.57 -24.62 17.22
N LEU A 220 12.26 -24.86 15.95
CA LEU A 220 12.97 -24.27 14.81
C LEU A 220 12.58 -22.82 14.57
N LEU A 221 11.30 -22.48 14.74
CA LEU A 221 10.72 -21.20 14.31
C LEU A 221 10.64 -20.15 15.43
N SER A 222 10.69 -20.59 16.70
CA SER A 222 10.62 -19.69 17.86
C SER A 222 11.73 -18.62 17.89
N PRO A 223 12.95 -18.86 17.43
CA PRO A 223 13.97 -17.80 17.34
C PRO A 223 13.56 -16.66 16.40
N LEU A 224 12.80 -16.96 15.34
CA LEU A 224 12.35 -15.99 14.33
C LEU A 224 11.15 -15.18 14.78
N VAL A 225 10.10 -15.83 15.26
CA VAL A 225 8.81 -15.19 15.52
C VAL A 225 8.31 -15.29 16.96
N GLY A 226 9.10 -15.88 17.84
CA GLY A 226 8.72 -16.09 19.25
C GLY A 226 7.85 -17.31 19.48
N THR A 227 7.31 -17.46 20.68
CA THR A 227 6.43 -18.57 21.09
C THR A 227 5.06 -18.06 21.50
N GLY A 228 4.04 -18.92 21.46
CA GLY A 228 2.68 -18.65 21.92
C GLY A 228 1.66 -18.58 20.79
N PRO A 229 0.41 -18.22 21.10
CA PRO A 229 -0.66 -18.10 20.12
C PRO A 229 -0.38 -17.04 19.06
N GLY A 230 -0.88 -17.24 17.84
CA GLY A 230 -0.75 -16.29 16.73
C GLY A 230 0.61 -16.28 16.04
N ARG A 231 1.51 -17.22 16.41
CA ARG A 231 2.88 -17.23 15.83
C ARG A 231 2.95 -17.82 14.44
N GLY A 232 2.01 -18.66 14.05
CA GLY A 232 1.85 -19.08 12.66
C GLY A 232 1.44 -17.92 11.75
N TYR A 233 0.53 -17.05 12.19
CA TYR A 233 0.21 -15.81 11.48
C TYR A 233 1.42 -14.87 11.43
N ALA A 234 2.17 -14.75 12.53
CA ALA A 234 3.38 -13.95 12.60
C ALA A 234 4.49 -14.47 11.67
N LEU A 235 4.61 -15.80 11.52
CA LEU A 235 5.53 -16.41 10.56
C LEU A 235 5.19 -16.01 9.12
N LEU A 236 3.90 -16.09 8.75
CA LEU A 236 3.49 -15.66 7.40
C LEU A 236 3.72 -14.16 7.22
N PHE A 237 3.45 -13.35 8.24
CA PHE A 237 3.72 -11.91 8.23
C PHE A 237 5.20 -11.61 8.06
N PHE A 238 6.09 -12.39 8.70
CA PHE A 238 7.54 -12.35 8.53
C PHE A 238 7.94 -12.67 7.09
N LEU A 239 7.44 -13.78 6.54
CA LEU A 239 7.73 -14.21 5.17
C LEU A 239 7.28 -13.16 4.13
N VAL A 240 6.11 -12.55 4.34
CA VAL A 240 5.63 -11.43 3.53
C VAL A 240 6.57 -10.24 3.62
N GLY A 241 7.08 -9.92 4.80
CA GLY A 241 8.08 -8.86 5.00
C GLY A 241 9.37 -9.14 4.25
N VAL A 242 9.89 -10.38 4.32
CA VAL A 242 11.09 -10.81 3.57
C VAL A 242 10.85 -10.71 2.06
N ALA A 243 9.70 -11.18 1.57
CA ALA A 243 9.34 -11.07 0.15
C ALA A 243 9.25 -9.60 -0.29
N TYR A 244 8.66 -8.73 0.54
CA TYR A 244 8.54 -7.31 0.28
C TYR A 244 9.93 -6.63 0.18
N VAL A 245 10.83 -6.91 1.10
CA VAL A 245 12.23 -6.47 1.05
C VAL A 245 12.91 -6.99 -0.22
N GLY A 246 12.73 -8.27 -0.54
CA GLY A 246 13.28 -8.91 -1.73
C GLY A 246 12.87 -8.19 -3.03
N VAL A 247 11.59 -7.83 -3.16
CA VAL A 247 11.08 -7.06 -4.31
C VAL A 247 11.86 -5.75 -4.48
N TRP A 248 12.12 -5.01 -3.39
CA TRP A 248 12.81 -3.73 -3.48
C TRP A 248 14.33 -3.88 -3.65
N ILE A 249 14.97 -4.90 -3.06
CA ILE A 249 16.38 -5.19 -3.28
C ILE A 249 16.63 -5.51 -4.76
N LEU A 250 15.82 -6.34 -5.37
CA LEU A 250 15.94 -6.69 -6.79
C LEU A 250 15.80 -5.48 -7.73
N ASN A 251 15.17 -4.41 -7.25
CA ASN A 251 14.95 -3.20 -8.03
C ASN A 251 15.86 -2.01 -7.65
N LEU A 252 16.83 -2.19 -6.71
CA LEU A 252 17.78 -1.14 -6.32
C LEU A 252 18.57 -0.57 -7.51
N ASN A 253 19.01 -1.42 -8.42
CA ASN A 253 19.83 -1.06 -9.58
C ASN A 253 19.07 -1.20 -10.91
N ASN A 254 17.72 -1.14 -10.87
CA ASN A 254 16.90 -1.29 -12.06
C ASN A 254 17.09 -0.08 -13.00
N LYS A 255 17.66 -0.34 -14.19
CA LYS A 255 17.95 0.70 -15.20
C LYS A 255 16.69 1.45 -15.64
N ASN A 256 15.53 0.78 -15.73
CA ASN A 256 14.28 1.42 -16.13
C ASN A 256 13.83 2.46 -15.11
N LEU A 257 13.94 2.16 -13.80
CA LEU A 257 13.63 3.11 -12.74
C LEU A 257 14.64 4.27 -12.69
N GLY A 258 15.93 3.98 -12.93
CA GLY A 258 16.96 5.01 -13.01
C GLY A 258 16.73 6.00 -14.17
N ASN A 259 16.35 5.49 -15.34
CA ASN A 259 16.00 6.32 -16.49
C ASN A 259 14.72 7.13 -16.23
N LEU A 260 13.69 6.53 -15.64
CA LEU A 260 12.47 7.24 -15.25
C LEU A 260 12.78 8.40 -14.28
N SER A 261 13.64 8.15 -13.29
CA SER A 261 14.05 9.19 -12.34
C SER A 261 14.73 10.39 -13.03
N ARG A 262 15.58 10.14 -14.04
CA ARG A 262 16.20 11.22 -14.82
C ARG A 262 15.16 11.99 -15.63
N GLN A 263 14.30 11.30 -16.37
CA GLN A 263 13.24 11.92 -17.17
C GLN A 263 12.34 12.82 -16.32
N VAL A 264 11.91 12.36 -15.13
CA VAL A 264 11.08 13.17 -14.25
C VAL A 264 11.82 14.43 -13.80
N LYS A 265 13.11 14.33 -13.43
CA LYS A 265 13.92 15.48 -13.01
C LYS A 265 14.11 16.50 -14.14
N GLU A 266 14.34 16.04 -15.37
CA GLU A 266 14.48 16.92 -16.54
C GLU A 266 13.20 17.71 -16.79
N ILE A 267 12.02 17.08 -16.71
CA ILE A 267 10.73 17.73 -16.88
C ILE A 267 10.43 18.73 -15.75
N THR A 268 10.84 18.42 -14.54
CA THR A 268 10.53 19.24 -13.36
C THR A 268 11.44 20.46 -13.23
N ASN A 269 12.66 20.38 -13.79
CA ASN A 269 13.64 21.48 -13.76
C ASN A 269 13.50 22.44 -14.96
N MET A 270 12.58 22.18 -15.89
CA MET A 270 12.15 23.06 -16.97
C MET A 270 11.03 23.99 -16.53
#